data_c09f7e7c2ae495220eb4ea196d4ef63c
#
_entry.id   c09f7e7c2ae495220eb4ea196d4ef63c
#
_cell.length_a   1.000
_cell.length_b   1.000
_cell.length_c   1.000
_cell.angle_alpha   90.00
_cell.angle_beta   90.00
_cell.angle_gamma   90.00
#
_symmetry.space_group_name_H-M   'P 1'
#
loop_
_entity.id
_entity.type
_entity.pdbx_description
1 polymer ?
#
loop_
_entity_poly.entity_id
_entity_poly.type
_entity_poly.pdbx_seq_one_letter_code
_entity_poly.pdbx_strand_id
1 'polypeptide(L)'
;MEIRKPNDLEFKKILSLSPQAVYDGTLGDVKPSDEKVKQLIEPLLQKGSYYLIATENDILMGWILIGTSKDQFTDRKYGFIYELFVLNEFRGNGISKQLMETGIEHLKKEGYSEVRLSAFAGNQAIKLYEKLGFYIRTVTMSMPI
;
A
#
# COMPACT_ATOMS: atom_id res chain seq x y z
N MET A 1 -14.01 2.21 -14.46
CA MET A 1 -13.09 2.49 -13.34
C MET A 1 -11.82 3.15 -13.85
N GLU A 2 -11.38 4.17 -13.14
CA GLU A 2 -10.15 4.88 -13.46
C GLU A 2 -9.15 4.74 -12.32
N ILE A 3 -7.85 4.62 -12.64
CA ILE A 3 -6.77 4.64 -11.64
C ILE A 3 -5.88 5.84 -11.94
N ARG A 4 -5.75 6.74 -10.98
CA ARG A 4 -5.04 8.00 -11.12
C ARG A 4 -4.53 8.52 -9.78
N LYS A 5 -3.73 9.58 -9.81
CA LYS A 5 -3.34 10.26 -8.56
C LYS A 5 -4.55 10.98 -7.95
N PRO A 6 -4.60 11.08 -6.62
CA PRO A 6 -5.70 11.78 -5.95
C PRO A 6 -5.57 13.30 -6.06
N ASN A 7 -6.70 13.99 -6.02
CA ASN A 7 -6.74 15.43 -5.78
C ASN A 7 -6.67 15.69 -4.26
N ASP A 8 -6.65 16.98 -3.87
CA ASP A 8 -6.51 17.36 -2.45
C ASP A 8 -7.64 16.82 -1.57
N LEU A 9 -8.87 16.84 -2.05
CA LEU A 9 -10.02 16.33 -1.31
C LEU A 9 -9.93 14.81 -1.12
N GLU A 10 -9.58 14.11 -2.16
CA GLU A 10 -9.40 12.66 -2.13
C GLU A 10 -8.23 12.26 -1.23
N PHE A 11 -7.14 13.02 -1.26
CA PHE A 11 -6.01 12.80 -0.37
C PHE A 11 -6.41 12.95 1.11
N LYS A 12 -7.20 13.99 1.43
CA LYS A 12 -7.72 14.16 2.79
C LYS A 12 -8.59 12.98 3.21
N LYS A 13 -9.41 12.47 2.30
CA LYS A 13 -10.24 11.30 2.57
C LYS A 13 -9.40 10.06 2.83
N ILE A 14 -8.34 9.84 2.05
CA ILE A 14 -7.38 8.75 2.29
C ILE A 14 -6.84 8.85 3.71
N LEU A 15 -6.35 10.02 4.12
CA LEU A 15 -5.79 10.19 5.45
C LEU A 15 -6.82 9.90 6.55
N SER A 16 -8.06 10.30 6.35
CA SER A 16 -9.14 10.06 7.32
C SER A 16 -9.48 8.57 7.46
N LEU A 17 -9.31 7.79 6.40
CA LEU A 17 -9.58 6.36 6.38
C LEU A 17 -8.36 5.50 6.73
N SER A 18 -7.18 6.10 6.74
CA SER A 18 -5.92 5.37 6.96
C SER A 18 -5.82 4.67 8.31
N PRO A 19 -6.33 5.22 9.44
CA PRO A 19 -6.36 4.45 10.67
C PRO A 19 -7.10 3.12 10.54
N GLN A 20 -8.23 3.11 9.84
CA GLN A 20 -8.98 1.87 9.58
C GLN A 20 -8.22 0.95 8.64
N ALA A 21 -7.55 1.51 7.63
CA ALA A 21 -6.74 0.73 6.70
C ALA A 21 -5.61 -0.01 7.41
N VAL A 22 -4.93 0.65 8.35
CA VAL A 22 -3.88 0.01 9.16
C VAL A 22 -4.48 -1.04 10.09
N TYR A 23 -5.64 -0.76 10.70
CA TYR A 23 -6.33 -1.72 11.54
C TYR A 23 -6.65 -3.00 10.76
N ASP A 24 -7.21 -2.88 9.57
CA ASP A 24 -7.53 -4.03 8.72
C ASP A 24 -6.26 -4.76 8.26
N GLY A 25 -5.24 -4.02 7.83
CA GLY A 25 -3.99 -4.58 7.32
C GLY A 25 -3.16 -5.31 8.39
N THR A 26 -3.31 -4.91 9.65
CA THR A 26 -2.64 -5.55 10.79
C THR A 26 -3.53 -6.58 11.49
N LEU A 27 -4.62 -6.99 10.86
CA LEU A 27 -5.57 -7.98 11.39
C LEU A 27 -6.15 -7.55 12.75
N GLY A 28 -6.37 -6.24 12.93
CA GLY A 28 -6.92 -5.67 14.14
C GLY A 28 -5.91 -5.41 15.26
N ASP A 29 -4.62 -5.58 14.98
CA ASP A 29 -3.58 -5.40 15.99
C ASP A 29 -3.32 -3.93 16.33
N VAL A 30 -3.35 -3.04 15.33
CA VAL A 30 -3.01 -1.63 15.51
C VAL A 30 -4.03 -0.73 14.81
N LYS A 31 -4.49 0.30 15.53
CA LYS A 31 -5.27 1.39 14.93
C LYS A 31 -4.61 2.71 15.33
N PRO A 32 -3.74 3.28 14.46
CA PRO A 32 -3.04 4.52 14.79
C PRO A 32 -3.98 5.71 14.83
N SER A 33 -3.56 6.77 15.55
CA SER A 33 -4.27 8.05 15.51
C SER A 33 -4.06 8.74 14.17
N ASP A 34 -4.89 9.74 13.87
CA ASP A 34 -4.73 10.56 12.66
C ASP A 34 -3.36 11.22 12.63
N GLU A 35 -2.89 11.71 13.78
CA GLU A 35 -1.58 12.34 13.88
C GLU A 35 -0.45 11.36 13.58
N LYS A 36 -0.55 10.13 14.11
CA LYS A 36 0.45 9.09 13.84
C LYS A 36 0.50 8.72 12.37
N VAL A 37 -0.66 8.64 11.71
CA VAL A 37 -0.74 8.41 10.27
C VAL A 37 0.04 9.47 9.51
N LYS A 38 -0.18 10.75 9.83
CA LYS A 38 0.55 11.86 9.19
C LYS A 38 2.06 11.74 9.39
N GLN A 39 2.50 11.41 10.60
CA GLN A 39 3.92 11.22 10.91
C GLN A 39 4.55 10.11 10.08
N LEU A 40 3.78 9.05 9.76
CA LEU A 40 4.27 7.94 8.95
C LEU A 40 4.29 8.27 7.46
N ILE A 41 3.28 8.98 6.98
CA ILE A 41 3.06 9.22 5.55
C ILE A 41 3.87 10.41 5.02
N GLU A 42 3.93 11.52 5.76
CA GLU A 42 4.61 12.73 5.29
C GLU A 42 6.06 12.51 4.85
N PRO A 43 6.90 11.78 5.60
CA PRO A 43 8.27 11.52 5.14
C PRO A 43 8.33 10.72 3.84
N LEU A 44 7.40 9.80 3.63
CA LEU A 44 7.34 9.01 2.41
C LEU A 44 7.01 9.90 1.20
N LEU A 45 6.03 10.79 1.35
CA LEU A 45 5.66 11.72 0.29
C LEU A 45 6.79 12.69 -0.03
N GLN A 46 7.51 13.16 0.99
CA GLN A 46 8.67 14.05 0.79
C GLN A 46 9.79 13.38 0.01
N LYS A 47 9.91 12.05 0.14
CA LYS A 47 10.92 11.26 -0.58
C LYS A 47 10.46 10.79 -1.96
N GLY A 48 9.28 11.22 -2.39
CA GLY A 48 8.77 10.93 -3.72
C GLY A 48 7.73 9.82 -3.81
N SER A 49 7.33 9.20 -2.71
CA SER A 49 6.22 8.24 -2.72
C SER A 49 4.92 8.96 -3.07
N TYR A 50 4.00 8.24 -3.69
CA TYR A 50 2.72 8.82 -4.09
C TYR A 50 1.61 7.78 -4.09
N TYR A 51 0.38 8.29 -3.98
CA TYR A 51 -0.81 7.45 -4.06
C TYR A 51 -1.32 7.34 -5.49
N LEU A 52 -1.86 6.17 -5.80
CA LEU A 52 -2.76 5.97 -6.92
C LEU A 52 -4.09 5.51 -6.35
N ILE A 53 -5.18 6.06 -6.85
CA ILE A 53 -6.52 5.72 -6.38
C ILE A 53 -7.33 5.05 -7.49
N ALA A 54 -8.23 4.17 -7.08
CA ALA A 54 -9.24 3.61 -7.96
C ALA A 54 -10.54 4.38 -7.73
N THR A 55 -11.12 4.91 -8.80
CA THR A 55 -12.38 5.65 -8.74
C THR A 55 -13.34 5.17 -9.80
N GLU A 56 -14.63 5.35 -9.53
CA GLU A 56 -15.68 5.22 -10.52
C GLU A 56 -16.70 6.31 -10.28
N ASN A 57 -17.00 7.12 -11.32
CA ASN A 57 -17.86 8.28 -11.20
C ASN A 57 -17.41 9.22 -10.06
N ASP A 58 -16.10 9.42 -9.95
CA ASP A 58 -15.43 10.22 -8.91
C ASP A 58 -15.66 9.73 -7.48
N ILE A 59 -16.11 8.49 -7.31
CA ILE A 59 -16.21 7.86 -5.99
C ILE A 59 -14.93 7.08 -5.73
N LEU A 60 -14.27 7.39 -4.60
CA LEU A 60 -13.06 6.70 -4.15
C LEU A 60 -13.40 5.28 -3.73
N MET A 61 -12.75 4.29 -4.35
CA MET A 61 -12.98 2.87 -4.03
C MET A 61 -11.81 2.24 -3.29
N GLY A 62 -10.61 2.75 -3.49
CA GLY A 62 -9.41 2.21 -2.86
C GLY A 62 -8.17 2.94 -3.31
N TRP A 63 -7.02 2.58 -2.74
CA TRP A 63 -5.75 3.21 -3.07
C TRP A 63 -4.57 2.28 -2.88
N ILE A 64 -3.46 2.66 -3.49
CA ILE A 64 -2.14 2.07 -3.27
C ILE A 64 -1.15 3.20 -3.04
N LEU A 65 -0.25 3.03 -2.09
CA LEU A 65 0.85 3.95 -1.85
C LEU A 65 2.15 3.27 -2.28
N ILE A 66 2.81 3.84 -3.26
CA ILE A 66 4.04 3.29 -3.82
C ILE A 66 5.19 4.29 -3.73
N GLY A 67 6.39 3.77 -3.72
CA GLY A 67 7.58 4.59 -3.65
C GLY A 67 8.84 3.76 -3.74
N THR A 68 9.89 4.26 -3.13
CA THR A 68 11.19 3.61 -3.13
C THR A 68 11.65 3.29 -1.72
N SER A 69 12.46 2.27 -1.59
CA SER A 69 13.19 1.98 -0.36
C SER A 69 14.58 1.49 -0.73
N LYS A 70 15.42 1.27 0.27
CA LYS A 70 16.80 0.94 0.06
C LYS A 70 17.17 -0.28 0.89
N ASP A 71 17.86 -1.23 0.27
CA ASP A 71 18.35 -2.40 0.97
C ASP A 71 19.45 -1.97 1.94
N GLN A 72 19.30 -2.34 3.21
CA GLN A 72 20.23 -1.91 4.27
C GLN A 72 21.62 -2.53 4.14
N PHE A 73 21.74 -3.64 3.43
CA PHE A 73 23.02 -4.35 3.28
C PHE A 73 23.77 -3.96 2.01
N THR A 74 23.05 -3.66 0.92
CA THR A 74 23.65 -3.44 -0.40
C THR A 74 23.53 -2.01 -0.89
N ASP A 75 22.73 -1.18 -0.22
CA ASP A 75 22.36 0.18 -0.65
C ASP A 75 21.60 0.22 -1.97
N ARG A 76 21.19 -0.94 -2.51
CA ARG A 76 20.43 -1.00 -3.74
C ARG A 76 19.00 -0.51 -3.51
N LYS A 77 18.51 0.33 -4.39
CA LYS A 77 17.13 0.81 -4.32
C LYS A 77 16.19 -0.18 -4.99
N TYR A 78 15.00 -0.30 -4.43
CA TYR A 78 13.92 -1.11 -4.99
C TYR A 78 12.60 -0.36 -4.83
N GLY A 79 11.61 -0.71 -5.65
CA GLY A 79 10.25 -0.19 -5.49
C GLY A 79 9.60 -0.80 -4.25
N PHE A 80 8.76 -0.03 -3.58
CA PHE A 80 8.09 -0.50 -2.37
C PHE A 80 6.61 -0.11 -2.38
N ILE A 81 5.78 -1.07 -2.02
CA ILE A 81 4.35 -0.84 -1.84
C ILE A 81 4.12 -0.70 -0.34
N TYR A 82 3.81 0.53 0.08
CA TYR A 82 3.65 0.86 1.50
C TYR A 82 2.25 0.58 2.02
N GLU A 83 1.23 0.68 1.15
CA GLU A 83 -0.14 0.49 1.55
C GLU A 83 -1.00 0.08 0.37
N LEU A 84 -1.96 -0.80 0.62
CA LEU A 84 -2.99 -1.19 -0.33
C LEU A 84 -4.28 -1.32 0.46
N PHE A 85 -5.33 -0.60 0.05
CA PHE A 85 -6.61 -0.65 0.72
C PHE A 85 -7.76 -0.49 -0.27
N VAL A 86 -8.80 -1.28 -0.08
CA VAL A 86 -10.07 -1.14 -0.81
C VAL A 86 -11.16 -0.97 0.23
N LEU A 87 -12.00 0.05 0.06
CA LEU A 87 -13.12 0.30 0.95
C LEU A 87 -14.03 -0.93 0.98
N ASN A 88 -14.56 -1.24 2.17
CA ASN A 88 -15.30 -2.47 2.42
C ASN A 88 -16.43 -2.72 1.41
N GLU A 89 -17.17 -1.68 1.06
CA GLU A 89 -18.30 -1.76 0.12
C GLU A 89 -17.91 -2.13 -1.31
N PHE A 90 -16.62 -1.99 -1.67
CA PHE A 90 -16.14 -2.28 -3.02
C PHE A 90 -15.29 -3.55 -3.10
N ARG A 91 -15.14 -4.27 -2.01
CA ARG A 91 -14.34 -5.51 -1.97
C ARG A 91 -15.00 -6.62 -2.80
N GLY A 92 -14.18 -7.55 -3.29
CA GLY A 92 -14.66 -8.67 -4.09
C GLY A 92 -14.83 -8.36 -5.57
N ASN A 93 -14.37 -7.20 -6.04
CA ASN A 93 -14.52 -6.76 -7.43
C ASN A 93 -13.19 -6.66 -8.19
N GLY A 94 -12.13 -7.21 -7.65
CA GLY A 94 -10.82 -7.22 -8.32
C GLY A 94 -10.07 -5.89 -8.29
N ILE A 95 -10.50 -4.93 -7.48
CA ILE A 95 -9.87 -3.59 -7.42
C ILE A 95 -8.46 -3.69 -6.87
N SER A 96 -8.22 -4.49 -5.83
CA SER A 96 -6.88 -4.69 -5.26
C SER A 96 -5.90 -5.19 -6.31
N LYS A 97 -6.31 -6.16 -7.13
CA LYS A 97 -5.48 -6.70 -8.20
C LYS A 97 -5.13 -5.62 -9.21
N GLN A 98 -6.09 -4.82 -9.62
CA GLN A 98 -5.87 -3.75 -10.60
C GLN A 98 -4.95 -2.66 -10.04
N LEU A 99 -5.13 -2.28 -8.77
CA LEU A 99 -4.24 -1.33 -8.12
C LEU A 99 -2.82 -1.86 -8.04
N MET A 100 -2.65 -3.13 -7.68
CA MET A 100 -1.34 -3.76 -7.62
C MET A 100 -0.67 -3.80 -8.99
N GLU A 101 -1.39 -4.24 -10.01
CA GLU A 101 -0.84 -4.32 -11.38
C GLU A 101 -0.43 -2.94 -11.88
N THR A 102 -1.25 -1.93 -11.64
CA THR A 102 -0.96 -0.54 -12.04
C THR A 102 0.24 0.01 -11.27
N GLY A 103 0.29 -0.20 -9.95
CA GLY A 103 1.41 0.25 -9.12
C GLY A 103 2.73 -0.39 -9.54
N ILE A 104 2.72 -1.70 -9.78
CA ILE A 104 3.90 -2.42 -10.26
C ILE A 104 4.36 -1.88 -11.62
N GLU A 105 3.44 -1.60 -12.52
CA GLU A 105 3.75 -1.05 -13.83
C GLU A 105 4.40 0.33 -13.71
N HIS A 106 3.90 1.19 -12.82
CA HIS A 106 4.52 2.48 -12.54
C HIS A 106 5.96 2.31 -12.06
N LEU A 107 6.18 1.40 -11.12
CA LEU A 107 7.53 1.15 -10.56
C LEU A 107 8.48 0.59 -11.63
N LYS A 108 8.00 -0.28 -12.52
CA LYS A 108 8.79 -0.78 -13.64
C LYS A 108 9.22 0.37 -14.56
N LYS A 109 8.31 1.26 -14.91
CA LYS A 109 8.61 2.42 -15.77
C LYS A 109 9.58 3.39 -15.11
N GLU A 110 9.59 3.45 -13.78
CA GLU A 110 10.55 4.27 -13.03
C GLU A 110 11.94 3.62 -12.95
N GLY A 111 12.10 2.40 -13.48
CA GLY A 111 13.39 1.73 -13.61
C GLY A 111 13.72 0.73 -12.51
N TYR A 112 12.80 0.44 -11.60
CA TYR A 112 13.05 -0.55 -10.56
C TYR A 112 13.00 -1.96 -11.13
N SER A 113 13.96 -2.79 -10.75
CA SER A 113 14.03 -4.20 -11.15
C SER A 113 13.43 -5.14 -10.13
N GLU A 114 13.02 -4.63 -8.97
CA GLU A 114 12.44 -5.39 -7.88
C GLU A 114 11.41 -4.53 -7.15
N VAL A 115 10.32 -5.15 -6.69
CA VAL A 115 9.31 -4.52 -5.85
C VAL A 115 9.14 -5.36 -4.60
N ARG A 116 9.12 -4.71 -3.44
CA ARG A 116 8.91 -5.36 -2.15
C ARG A 116 7.68 -4.78 -1.46
N LEU A 117 7.13 -5.54 -0.56
CA LEU A 117 6.07 -5.12 0.36
C LEU A 117 6.19 -5.90 1.65
N SER A 118 5.53 -5.41 2.71
CA SER A 118 5.41 -6.13 3.97
C SER A 118 3.94 -6.39 4.24
N ALA A 119 3.65 -7.56 4.80
CA ALA A 119 2.29 -7.94 5.16
C ALA A 119 2.31 -8.75 6.45
N PHE A 120 1.26 -8.61 7.26
CA PHE A 120 1.08 -9.44 8.44
C PHE A 120 0.76 -10.87 8.02
N ALA A 121 1.40 -11.84 8.66
CA ALA A 121 1.10 -13.25 8.46
C ALA A 121 -0.40 -13.49 8.71
N GLY A 122 -1.05 -14.23 7.83
CA GLY A 122 -2.50 -14.45 7.90
C GLY A 122 -3.34 -13.42 7.15
N ASN A 123 -2.74 -12.35 6.64
CA ASN A 123 -3.47 -11.40 5.81
C ASN A 123 -3.88 -12.08 4.50
N GLN A 124 -5.17 -12.03 4.17
CA GLN A 124 -5.74 -12.64 2.97
C GLN A 124 -5.10 -12.12 1.67
N ALA A 125 -4.64 -10.88 1.66
CA ALA A 125 -4.00 -10.28 0.50
C ALA A 125 -2.71 -10.99 0.08
N ILE A 126 -2.08 -11.75 0.97
CA ILE A 126 -0.88 -12.53 0.64
C ILE A 126 -1.15 -13.48 -0.53
N LYS A 127 -2.35 -14.05 -0.61
CA LYS A 127 -2.73 -14.93 -1.73
C LYS A 127 -2.71 -14.18 -3.07
N LEU A 128 -3.17 -12.94 -3.08
CA LEU A 128 -3.10 -12.08 -4.26
C LEU A 128 -1.65 -11.77 -4.61
N TYR A 129 -0.83 -11.42 -3.63
CA TYR A 129 0.57 -11.10 -3.86
C TYR A 129 1.32 -12.30 -4.46
N GLU A 130 1.09 -13.50 -3.92
CA GLU A 130 1.70 -14.72 -4.45
C GLU A 130 1.28 -15.00 -5.91
N LYS A 131 0.02 -14.76 -6.25
CA LYS A 131 -0.46 -14.90 -7.62
C LYS A 131 0.20 -13.91 -8.59
N LEU A 132 0.58 -12.74 -8.09
CA LEU A 132 1.29 -11.73 -8.89
C LEU A 132 2.79 -12.01 -9.03
N GLY A 133 3.32 -12.99 -8.29
CA GLY A 133 4.72 -13.36 -8.36
C GLY A 133 5.56 -13.00 -7.14
N PHE A 134 4.95 -12.44 -6.11
CA PHE A 134 5.67 -12.17 -4.84
C PHE A 134 5.93 -13.48 -4.10
N TYR A 135 7.06 -13.53 -3.41
CA TYR A 135 7.39 -14.65 -2.52
C TYR A 135 7.94 -14.11 -1.20
N ILE A 136 7.85 -14.91 -0.15
CA ILE A 136 8.31 -14.51 1.18
C ILE A 136 9.84 -14.39 1.18
N ARG A 137 10.35 -13.21 1.60
CA ARG A 137 11.78 -12.92 1.69
C ARG A 137 12.29 -12.95 3.12
N THR A 138 11.55 -12.32 4.01
CA THR A 138 11.93 -12.16 5.41
C THR A 138 10.72 -12.45 6.29
N VAL A 139 10.98 -12.80 7.53
CA VAL A 139 9.95 -13.08 8.51
C VAL A 139 10.30 -12.34 9.79
N THR A 140 9.34 -11.64 10.37
CA THR A 140 9.43 -11.06 11.71
C THR A 140 8.61 -11.92 12.64
N MET A 141 9.22 -12.38 13.74
CA MET A 141 8.56 -13.23 14.72
C MET A 141 8.49 -12.51 16.06
N SER A 142 7.43 -12.77 16.82
CA SER A 142 7.19 -12.11 18.10
C SER A 142 6.86 -13.15 19.17
N MET A 143 7.37 -12.93 20.37
CA MET A 143 7.09 -13.78 21.52
C MET A 143 6.87 -12.90 22.75
N PRO A 144 5.69 -12.94 23.38
CA PRO A 144 5.46 -12.23 24.64
C PRO A 144 6.36 -12.80 25.76
N ILE A 145 6.79 -11.92 26.64
CA ILE A 145 7.61 -12.30 27.80
C ILE A 145 7.07 -11.71 29.10
#